data_7bf6269813ec4ad2bd18c623579a5782
#
_entry.id   7bf6269813ec4ad2bd18c623579a5782
#
_cell.length_a   1.000
_cell.length_b   1.000
_cell.length_c   1.000
_cell.angle_alpha   90.00
_cell.angle_beta   90.00
_cell.angle_gamma   90.00
#
_symmetry.space_group_name_H-M   'P 1'
#
loop_
_entity.id
_entity.type
_entity.pdbx_description
1 polymer ?
#
loop_
_entity_poly.entity_id
_entity_poly.type
_entity_poly.pdbx_seq_one_letter_code
_entity_poly.pdbx_strand_id
1 'polypeptide(L)'
;MISFVKAHACGNDFLILEEKFKAFQKKELKFGSKPEQIKKTFESFTEESKSLNEEYQKIWSYKDATWTLAAFLRSGDIYYEFAQKLIKAANNPPDDVKKLAKMACKANPDDCGMVESQYKDAVYQFVTPVEDEAKKRWKDTLERAAQLGVTNDYVKKARENLSKYLPDEFPFVKDERVGLEYP
;
A
#
# COMPACT_ATOMS: atom_id res chain seq x y z
N MET A 1 1.88 -36.65 -2.25
CA MET A 1 1.62 -36.40 -0.82
C MET A 1 2.41 -35.19 -0.29
N ILE A 2 3.67 -34.94 -0.68
CA ILE A 2 4.50 -33.81 -0.22
C ILE A 2 3.96 -32.44 -0.67
N SER A 3 3.35 -32.34 -1.86
CA SER A 3 2.80 -31.07 -2.38
C SER A 3 1.57 -30.58 -1.61
N PHE A 4 0.70 -31.50 -1.18
CA PHE A 4 -0.52 -31.13 -0.43
C PHE A 4 -0.20 -30.58 0.96
N VAL A 5 0.76 -31.17 1.67
CA VAL A 5 1.19 -30.69 2.99
C VAL A 5 1.86 -29.31 2.88
N LYS A 6 2.66 -29.07 1.84
CA LYS A 6 3.28 -27.75 1.61
C LYS A 6 2.25 -26.68 1.28
N ALA A 7 1.24 -26.97 0.45
CA ALA A 7 0.19 -26.02 0.11
C ALA A 7 -0.67 -25.64 1.34
N HIS A 8 -0.96 -26.60 2.23
CA HIS A 8 -1.68 -26.35 3.48
C HIS A 8 -0.88 -25.48 4.46
N ALA A 9 0.42 -25.79 4.66
CA ALA A 9 1.28 -24.98 5.53
C ALA A 9 1.39 -23.55 4.99
N CYS A 10 1.63 -23.38 3.68
CA CYS A 10 1.73 -22.09 3.02
C CYS A 10 0.44 -21.27 3.18
N GLY A 11 -0.73 -21.89 2.97
CA GLY A 11 -2.01 -21.23 3.16
C GLY A 11 -2.26 -20.79 4.60
N ASN A 12 -1.90 -21.61 5.58
CA ASN A 12 -2.02 -21.26 6.99
C ASN A 12 -1.10 -20.09 7.37
N ASP A 13 0.15 -20.12 6.93
CA ASP A 13 1.09 -19.02 7.19
C ASP A 13 0.61 -17.72 6.53
N PHE A 14 0.08 -17.80 5.29
CA PHE A 14 -0.50 -16.65 4.62
C PHE A 14 -1.70 -16.09 5.42
N LEU A 15 -2.59 -16.93 5.92
CA LEU A 15 -3.75 -16.48 6.72
C LEU A 15 -3.31 -15.81 8.03
N ILE A 16 -2.26 -16.28 8.68
CA ILE A 16 -1.68 -15.63 9.87
C ILE A 16 -1.16 -14.23 9.50
N LEU A 17 -0.49 -14.08 8.35
CA LEU A 17 0.00 -12.78 7.87
C LEU A 17 -1.15 -11.84 7.50
N GLU A 18 -2.28 -12.35 7.01
CA GLU A 18 -3.47 -11.53 6.73
C GLU A 18 -4.02 -10.86 8.01
N GLU A 19 -3.94 -11.52 9.17
CA GLU A 19 -4.33 -10.89 10.45
C GLU A 19 -3.36 -9.76 10.83
N LYS A 20 -2.05 -9.93 10.60
CA LYS A 20 -1.07 -8.85 10.80
C LYS A 20 -1.31 -7.69 9.82
N PHE A 21 -1.62 -7.99 8.57
CA PHE A 21 -1.95 -6.97 7.58
C PHE A 21 -3.21 -6.19 7.96
N LYS A 22 -4.27 -6.87 8.42
CA LYS A 22 -5.47 -6.21 8.94
C LYS A 22 -5.17 -5.31 10.15
N ALA A 23 -4.27 -5.73 11.03
CA ALA A 23 -3.82 -4.91 12.15
C ALA A 23 -3.06 -3.67 11.66
N PHE A 24 -2.18 -3.82 10.68
CA PHE A 24 -1.48 -2.72 10.01
C PHE A 24 -2.46 -1.74 9.34
N GLN A 25 -3.50 -2.24 8.66
CA GLN A 25 -4.54 -1.41 8.05
C GLN A 25 -5.29 -0.55 9.08
N LYS A 26 -5.60 -1.11 10.24
CA LYS A 26 -6.33 -0.39 11.32
C LYS A 26 -5.46 0.62 12.06
N LYS A 27 -4.14 0.49 11.99
CA LYS A 27 -3.23 1.40 12.69
C LYS A 27 -3.27 2.79 12.08
N GLU A 28 -3.49 3.80 12.91
CA GLU A 28 -3.47 5.20 12.48
C GLU A 28 -2.04 5.74 12.43
N LEU A 29 -1.74 6.51 11.40
CA LEU A 29 -0.51 7.27 11.28
C LEU A 29 -0.74 8.67 11.85
N LYS A 30 -0.07 8.99 12.96
CA LYS A 30 -0.15 10.30 13.62
C LYS A 30 1.21 10.97 13.59
N PHE A 31 1.28 12.09 12.89
CA PHE A 31 2.48 12.92 12.86
C PHE A 31 2.43 13.98 13.97
N GLY A 32 3.63 14.38 14.43
CA GLY A 32 3.77 15.64 15.17
C GLY A 32 3.88 16.83 14.24
N SER A 33 3.94 18.03 14.81
CA SER A 33 4.04 19.30 14.07
C SER A 33 5.46 19.64 13.61
N LYS A 34 6.48 19.02 14.22
CA LYS A 34 7.89 19.31 13.92
C LYS A 34 8.42 18.38 12.83
N PRO A 35 9.28 18.88 11.90
CA PRO A 35 9.84 18.06 10.82
C PRO A 35 10.53 16.77 11.30
N GLU A 36 11.24 16.85 12.42
CA GLU A 36 11.92 15.68 13.02
C GLU A 36 10.95 14.61 13.51
N GLN A 37 9.78 15.03 14.05
CA GLN A 37 8.73 14.12 14.48
C GLN A 37 8.04 13.47 13.27
N ILE A 38 7.82 14.24 12.21
CA ILE A 38 7.28 13.72 10.93
C ILE A 38 8.22 12.65 10.39
N LYS A 39 9.52 12.97 10.29
CA LYS A 39 10.56 12.05 9.81
C LYS A 39 10.63 10.78 10.65
N LYS A 40 10.69 10.90 11.97
CA LYS A 40 10.75 9.74 12.89
C LYS A 40 9.53 8.83 12.76
N THR A 41 8.33 9.41 12.65
CA THR A 41 7.09 8.64 12.46
C THR A 41 7.09 7.93 11.11
N PHE A 42 7.53 8.61 10.04
CA PHE A 42 7.67 8.02 8.71
C PHE A 42 8.66 6.84 8.72
N GLU A 43 9.84 7.01 9.32
CA GLU A 43 10.85 5.96 9.45
C GLU A 43 10.30 4.73 10.19
N SER A 44 9.58 4.94 11.30
CA SER A 44 8.95 3.85 12.07
C SER A 44 7.93 3.06 11.25
N PHE A 45 7.08 3.74 10.46
CA PHE A 45 6.13 3.06 9.59
C PHE A 45 6.80 2.37 8.40
N THR A 46 7.88 2.95 7.90
CA THR A 46 8.70 2.33 6.85
C THR A 46 9.29 1.00 7.32
N GLU A 47 9.86 0.97 8.52
CA GLU A 47 10.42 -0.26 9.10
C GLU A 47 9.34 -1.32 9.37
N GLU A 48 8.16 -0.91 9.86
CA GLU A 48 7.03 -1.80 10.05
C GLU A 48 6.54 -2.39 8.72
N SER A 49 6.42 -1.54 7.69
CA SER A 49 6.03 -1.97 6.33
C SER A 49 7.03 -2.96 5.73
N LYS A 50 8.33 -2.70 5.90
CA LYS A 50 9.41 -3.59 5.46
C LYS A 50 9.35 -4.93 6.19
N SER A 51 9.23 -4.91 7.52
CA SER A 51 9.15 -6.11 8.33
C SER A 51 7.98 -7.00 7.92
N LEU A 52 6.79 -6.41 7.73
CA LEU A 52 5.62 -7.15 7.28
C LEU A 52 5.81 -7.71 5.86
N ASN A 53 6.41 -6.92 4.97
CA ASN A 53 6.73 -7.35 3.61
C ASN A 53 7.72 -8.54 3.60
N GLU A 54 8.76 -8.51 4.44
CA GLU A 54 9.72 -9.61 4.58
C GLU A 54 9.07 -10.91 5.07
N GLU A 55 8.07 -10.80 5.95
CA GLU A 55 7.29 -11.96 6.38
C GLU A 55 6.50 -12.57 5.20
N TYR A 56 5.85 -11.77 4.36
CA TYR A 56 5.19 -12.25 3.14
C TYR A 56 6.19 -12.87 2.14
N GLN A 57 7.41 -12.34 2.05
CA GLN A 57 8.43 -12.92 1.16
C GLN A 57 8.83 -14.36 1.57
N LYS A 58 8.71 -14.73 2.82
CA LYS A 58 8.96 -16.12 3.27
C LYS A 58 8.00 -17.12 2.61
N ILE A 59 6.79 -16.68 2.23
CA ILE A 59 5.82 -17.51 1.50
C ILE A 59 6.38 -18.00 0.14
N TRP A 60 7.28 -17.23 -0.48
CA TRP A 60 7.90 -17.60 -1.77
C TRP A 60 8.74 -18.88 -1.68
N SER A 61 9.29 -19.18 -0.50
CA SER A 61 10.10 -20.38 -0.27
C SER A 61 9.31 -21.69 -0.42
N TYR A 62 7.98 -21.63 -0.27
CA TYR A 62 7.10 -22.79 -0.42
C TYR A 62 6.93 -23.23 -1.88
N LYS A 63 7.27 -22.37 -2.86
CA LYS A 63 7.17 -22.65 -4.31
C LYS A 63 5.75 -23.04 -4.76
N ASP A 64 4.73 -22.57 -4.08
CA ASP A 64 3.34 -22.65 -4.51
C ASP A 64 2.99 -21.38 -5.28
N ALA A 65 2.56 -21.54 -6.54
CA ALA A 65 2.34 -20.41 -7.44
C ALA A 65 1.21 -19.48 -6.94
N THR A 66 0.13 -20.04 -6.41
CA THR A 66 -1.04 -19.27 -5.94
C THR A 66 -0.68 -18.40 -4.75
N TRP A 67 -0.09 -18.99 -3.71
CA TRP A 67 0.29 -18.28 -2.51
C TRP A 67 1.47 -17.33 -2.73
N THR A 68 2.37 -17.67 -3.64
CA THR A 68 3.43 -16.76 -4.08
C THR A 68 2.85 -15.49 -4.67
N LEU A 69 1.89 -15.60 -5.62
CA LEU A 69 1.25 -14.43 -6.24
C LEU A 69 0.39 -13.64 -5.25
N ALA A 70 -0.28 -14.32 -4.30
CA ALA A 70 -0.97 -13.66 -3.21
C ALA A 70 -0.03 -12.80 -2.36
N ALA A 71 1.14 -13.34 -1.99
CA ALA A 71 2.15 -12.64 -1.20
C ALA A 71 2.78 -11.45 -1.97
N PHE A 72 3.03 -11.60 -3.29
CA PHE A 72 3.48 -10.49 -4.14
C PHE A 72 2.45 -9.36 -4.19
N LEU A 73 1.16 -9.68 -4.40
CA LEU A 73 0.08 -8.69 -4.38
C LEU A 73 0.07 -7.95 -3.04
N ARG A 74 0.11 -8.69 -1.91
CA ARG A 74 0.08 -8.11 -0.56
C ARG A 74 1.28 -7.22 -0.28
N SER A 75 2.43 -7.55 -0.87
CA SER A 75 3.61 -6.69 -0.83
C SER A 75 3.31 -5.28 -1.38
N GLY A 76 2.60 -5.18 -2.49
CA GLY A 76 2.14 -3.89 -3.05
C GLY A 76 1.07 -3.23 -2.18
N ASP A 77 0.12 -4.01 -1.67
CA ASP A 77 -0.98 -3.50 -0.84
C ASP A 77 -0.47 -2.88 0.48
N ILE A 78 0.61 -3.40 1.08
CA ILE A 78 1.24 -2.83 2.29
C ILE A 78 1.69 -1.39 2.02
N TYR A 79 2.43 -1.17 0.93
CA TYR A 79 2.91 0.17 0.58
C TYR A 79 1.78 1.10 0.14
N TYR A 80 0.76 0.58 -0.54
CA TYR A 80 -0.44 1.34 -0.86
C TYR A 80 -1.16 1.83 0.40
N GLU A 81 -1.42 0.95 1.36
CA GLU A 81 -2.03 1.32 2.64
C GLU A 81 -1.20 2.36 3.40
N PHE A 82 0.12 2.23 3.35
CA PHE A 82 1.01 3.23 3.95
C PHE A 82 0.86 4.59 3.25
N ALA A 83 0.87 4.63 1.92
CA ALA A 83 0.67 5.87 1.17
C ALA A 83 -0.69 6.52 1.47
N GLN A 84 -1.78 5.73 1.57
CA GLN A 84 -3.10 6.23 1.94
C GLN A 84 -3.12 6.85 3.35
N LYS A 85 -2.38 6.26 4.30
CA LYS A 85 -2.22 6.83 5.64
C LYS A 85 -1.44 8.14 5.64
N LEU A 86 -0.40 8.26 4.81
CA LEU A 86 0.34 9.51 4.62
C LEU A 86 -0.58 10.60 4.05
N ILE A 87 -1.35 10.30 3.01
CA ILE A 87 -2.32 11.22 2.40
C ILE A 87 -3.36 11.66 3.42
N LYS A 88 -3.92 10.72 4.20
CA LYS A 88 -4.87 11.02 5.27
C LYS A 88 -4.26 11.93 6.32
N ALA A 89 -3.04 11.67 6.75
CA ALA A 89 -2.34 12.50 7.74
C ALA A 89 -2.01 13.89 7.21
N ALA A 90 -1.59 14.03 5.95
CA ALA A 90 -1.34 15.32 5.29
C ALA A 90 -2.59 16.20 5.24
N ASN A 91 -3.75 15.59 4.99
CA ASN A 91 -5.03 16.30 4.91
C ASN A 91 -5.69 16.55 6.28
N ASN A 92 -5.14 15.98 7.37
CA ASN A 92 -5.64 16.13 8.73
C ASN A 92 -4.51 16.56 9.67
N PRO A 93 -4.02 17.83 9.56
CA PRO A 93 -2.92 18.30 10.38
C PRO A 93 -3.27 18.23 11.89
N PRO A 94 -2.28 17.99 12.76
CA PRO A 94 -2.48 17.95 14.20
C PRO A 94 -2.92 19.30 14.77
N ASP A 95 -3.49 19.30 15.97
CA ASP A 95 -4.13 20.48 16.55
C ASP A 95 -3.18 21.65 16.83
N ASP A 96 -1.92 21.37 17.11
CA ASP A 96 -0.89 22.40 17.28
C ASP A 96 -0.57 23.10 15.94
N VAL A 97 -0.53 22.39 14.82
CA VAL A 97 -0.43 22.98 13.47
C VAL A 97 -1.65 23.86 13.18
N LYS A 98 -2.86 23.38 13.47
CA LYS A 98 -4.11 24.18 13.30
C LYS A 98 -4.11 25.43 14.17
N LYS A 99 -3.58 25.35 15.40
CA LYS A 99 -3.44 26.51 16.28
C LYS A 99 -2.46 27.52 15.72
N LEU A 100 -1.28 27.05 15.25
CA LEU A 100 -0.27 27.93 14.63
C LEU A 100 -0.83 28.61 13.37
N ALA A 101 -1.56 27.88 12.52
CA ALA A 101 -2.20 28.42 11.34
C ALA A 101 -3.20 29.56 11.69
N LYS A 102 -4.03 29.34 12.73
CA LYS A 102 -4.95 30.38 13.22
C LYS A 102 -4.22 31.60 13.78
N MET A 103 -3.09 31.41 14.44
CA MET A 103 -2.29 32.54 14.97
C MET A 103 -1.62 33.30 13.84
N ALA A 104 -1.03 32.63 12.85
CA ALA A 104 -0.44 33.28 11.68
C ALA A 104 -1.48 34.12 10.91
N CYS A 105 -2.63 33.54 10.62
CA CYS A 105 -3.73 34.20 9.92
C CYS A 105 -4.24 35.43 10.69
N LYS A 106 -4.27 35.43 12.04
CA LYS A 106 -4.65 36.61 12.85
C LYS A 106 -3.59 37.70 12.81
N ALA A 107 -2.31 37.32 12.75
CA ALA A 107 -1.20 38.25 12.69
C ALA A 107 -1.09 38.92 11.31
N ASN A 108 -1.27 38.15 10.25
CA ASN A 108 -1.26 38.64 8.87
C ASN A 108 -2.29 37.84 8.04
N PRO A 109 -3.33 38.48 7.49
CA PRO A 109 -4.34 37.81 6.67
C PRO A 109 -3.75 37.11 5.43
N ASP A 110 -2.64 37.58 4.88
CA ASP A 110 -1.99 36.99 3.71
C ASP A 110 -1.33 35.62 4.03
N ASP A 111 -1.07 35.34 5.30
CA ASP A 111 -0.49 34.08 5.79
C ASP A 111 -1.56 33.00 6.09
N CYS A 112 -2.83 33.32 5.86
CA CYS A 112 -3.91 32.35 6.06
C CYS A 112 -3.69 31.11 5.16
N GLY A 113 -3.65 29.93 5.78
CA GLY A 113 -3.43 28.66 5.08
C GLY A 113 -1.96 28.29 4.80
N MET A 114 -1.02 29.23 4.93
CA MET A 114 0.40 28.95 4.64
C MET A 114 0.97 27.85 5.54
N VAL A 115 0.70 27.89 6.84
CA VAL A 115 1.21 26.91 7.81
C VAL A 115 0.67 25.50 7.53
N GLU A 116 -0.62 25.40 7.19
CA GLU A 116 -1.24 24.10 6.84
C GLU A 116 -0.70 23.58 5.51
N SER A 117 -0.48 24.45 4.53
CA SER A 117 0.13 24.09 3.25
C SER A 117 1.56 23.55 3.44
N GLN A 118 2.39 24.26 4.20
CA GLN A 118 3.76 23.83 4.52
C GLN A 118 3.79 22.47 5.23
N TYR A 119 2.88 22.24 6.17
CA TYR A 119 2.75 20.95 6.83
C TYR A 119 2.36 19.86 5.82
N LYS A 120 1.37 20.13 4.98
CA LYS A 120 0.91 19.22 3.95
C LYS A 120 2.04 18.84 3.00
N ASP A 121 2.78 19.83 2.50
CA ASP A 121 3.91 19.62 1.60
C ASP A 121 5.02 18.80 2.26
N ALA A 122 5.30 19.05 3.54
CA ALA A 122 6.28 18.29 4.32
C ALA A 122 5.90 16.81 4.50
N VAL A 123 4.61 16.47 4.47
CA VAL A 123 4.16 15.08 4.50
C VAL A 123 4.09 14.49 3.09
N TYR A 124 3.59 15.27 2.10
CA TYR A 124 3.43 14.78 0.73
C TYR A 124 4.73 14.36 0.04
N GLN A 125 5.87 14.96 0.43
CA GLN A 125 7.17 14.52 -0.10
C GLN A 125 7.46 13.03 0.12
N PHE A 126 6.81 12.41 1.12
CA PHE A 126 6.94 10.98 1.41
C PHE A 126 5.93 10.11 0.67
N VAL A 127 4.86 10.69 0.11
CA VAL A 127 3.77 9.92 -0.53
C VAL A 127 4.27 9.27 -1.82
N THR A 128 4.82 10.07 -2.74
CA THR A 128 5.25 9.59 -4.06
C THR A 128 6.21 8.39 -4.01
N PRO A 129 7.28 8.41 -3.21
CA PRO A 129 8.18 7.26 -3.11
C PRO A 129 7.49 5.98 -2.62
N VAL A 130 6.52 6.11 -1.71
CA VAL A 130 5.79 4.96 -1.16
C VAL A 130 4.77 4.43 -2.18
N GLU A 131 4.08 5.31 -2.92
CA GLU A 131 3.20 4.90 -4.01
C GLU A 131 3.96 4.24 -5.17
N ASP A 132 5.16 4.73 -5.47
CA ASP A 132 6.02 4.14 -6.51
C ASP A 132 6.45 2.73 -6.12
N GLU A 133 6.76 2.50 -4.85
CA GLU A 133 7.07 1.15 -4.36
C GLU A 133 5.83 0.23 -4.45
N ALA A 134 4.63 0.71 -4.12
CA ALA A 134 3.39 -0.06 -4.30
C ALA A 134 3.18 -0.47 -5.76
N LYS A 135 3.28 0.48 -6.69
CA LYS A 135 3.16 0.24 -8.14
C LYS A 135 4.19 -0.77 -8.64
N LYS A 136 5.44 -0.64 -8.19
CA LYS A 136 6.51 -1.58 -8.52
C LYS A 136 6.17 -3.00 -8.07
N ARG A 137 5.72 -3.20 -6.82
CA ARG A 137 5.33 -4.52 -6.30
C ARG A 137 4.16 -5.15 -7.05
N TRP A 138 3.18 -4.36 -7.47
CA TRP A 138 2.09 -4.87 -8.30
C TRP A 138 2.58 -5.24 -9.72
N LYS A 139 3.53 -4.50 -10.31
CA LYS A 139 4.19 -4.90 -11.56
C LYS A 139 4.96 -6.21 -11.40
N ASP A 140 5.72 -6.36 -10.32
CA ASP A 140 6.42 -7.62 -9.97
C ASP A 140 5.43 -8.79 -9.87
N THR A 141 4.21 -8.57 -9.36
CA THR A 141 3.15 -9.59 -9.32
C THR A 141 2.78 -10.06 -10.73
N LEU A 142 2.59 -9.12 -11.67
CA LEU A 142 2.24 -9.46 -13.06
C LEU A 142 3.38 -10.16 -13.78
N GLU A 143 4.61 -9.70 -13.61
CA GLU A 143 5.80 -10.33 -14.18
C GLU A 143 5.97 -11.75 -13.66
N ARG A 144 5.82 -11.94 -12.36
CA ARG A 144 5.92 -13.26 -11.75
C ARG A 144 4.82 -14.20 -12.23
N ALA A 145 3.60 -13.70 -12.38
CA ALA A 145 2.48 -14.46 -12.94
C ALA A 145 2.78 -14.92 -14.37
N ALA A 146 3.33 -14.04 -15.20
CA ALA A 146 3.73 -14.38 -16.57
C ALA A 146 4.82 -15.46 -16.60
N GLN A 147 5.85 -15.37 -15.74
CA GLN A 147 6.90 -16.37 -15.61
C GLN A 147 6.37 -17.75 -15.19
N LEU A 148 5.34 -17.77 -14.34
CA LEU A 148 4.73 -19.00 -13.84
C LEU A 148 3.64 -19.55 -14.77
N GLY A 149 3.21 -18.79 -15.79
CA GLY A 149 2.09 -19.14 -16.66
C GLY A 149 0.75 -19.22 -15.91
N VAL A 150 0.56 -18.41 -14.85
CA VAL A 150 -0.61 -18.47 -13.97
C VAL A 150 -1.42 -17.19 -14.07
N THR A 151 -2.74 -17.34 -14.19
CA THR A 151 -3.71 -16.25 -14.07
C THR A 151 -4.72 -16.61 -12.98
N ASN A 152 -4.87 -15.74 -11.99
CA ASN A 152 -5.80 -15.91 -10.87
C ASN A 152 -6.31 -14.54 -10.38
N ASP A 153 -7.15 -14.54 -9.36
CA ASP A 153 -7.75 -13.31 -8.82
C ASP A 153 -6.69 -12.35 -8.23
N TYR A 154 -5.57 -12.83 -7.73
CA TYR A 154 -4.48 -11.98 -7.24
C TYR A 154 -3.81 -11.20 -8.38
N VAL A 155 -3.62 -11.84 -9.53
CA VAL A 155 -3.08 -11.22 -10.75
C VAL A 155 -4.06 -10.17 -11.29
N LYS A 156 -5.37 -10.51 -11.36
CA LYS A 156 -6.41 -9.55 -11.75
C LYS A 156 -6.42 -8.34 -10.83
N LYS A 157 -6.33 -8.55 -9.52
CA LYS A 157 -6.32 -7.48 -8.53
C LYS A 157 -5.09 -6.57 -8.63
N ALA A 158 -3.91 -7.13 -8.89
CA ALA A 158 -2.70 -6.35 -9.14
C ALA A 158 -2.88 -5.44 -10.38
N ARG A 159 -3.45 -5.98 -11.47
CA ARG A 159 -3.76 -5.21 -12.68
C ARG A 159 -4.78 -4.11 -12.42
N GLU A 160 -5.87 -4.39 -11.69
CA GLU A 160 -6.87 -3.39 -11.29
C GLU A 160 -6.26 -2.27 -10.45
N ASN A 161 -5.35 -2.60 -9.53
CA ASN A 161 -4.66 -1.61 -8.72
C ASN A 161 -3.77 -0.72 -9.59
N LEU A 162 -3.00 -1.30 -10.52
CA LEU A 162 -2.17 -0.56 -11.46
C LEU A 162 -2.98 0.31 -12.42
N SER A 163 -4.16 -0.14 -12.87
CA SER A 163 -5.01 0.65 -13.78
C SER A 163 -5.46 1.98 -13.19
N LYS A 164 -5.54 2.10 -11.87
CA LYS A 164 -5.89 3.36 -11.19
C LYS A 164 -4.80 4.42 -11.29
N TYR A 165 -3.54 4.00 -11.40
CA TYR A 165 -2.37 4.88 -11.45
C TYR A 165 -1.79 5.03 -12.86
N LEU A 166 -1.89 4.00 -13.66
CA LEU A 166 -1.26 3.84 -14.97
C LEU A 166 -2.28 3.31 -15.98
N PRO A 167 -3.41 4.01 -16.22
CA PRO A 167 -4.49 3.51 -17.07
C PRO A 167 -4.05 3.29 -18.52
N ASP A 168 -3.08 4.05 -19.02
CA ASP A 168 -2.55 3.92 -20.39
C ASP A 168 -1.70 2.65 -20.56
N GLU A 169 -0.95 2.27 -19.51
CA GLU A 169 -0.10 1.06 -19.51
C GLU A 169 -0.89 -0.19 -19.11
N PHE A 170 -1.83 -0.03 -18.18
CA PHE A 170 -2.69 -1.09 -17.64
C PHE A 170 -4.16 -0.69 -17.77
N PRO A 171 -4.75 -0.73 -18.97
CA PRO A 171 -6.15 -0.38 -19.16
C PRO A 171 -7.04 -1.31 -18.34
N PHE A 172 -8.13 -0.75 -17.79
CA PHE A 172 -9.13 -1.51 -17.06
C PHE A 172 -9.84 -2.46 -18.02
N VAL A 173 -9.62 -3.75 -17.84
CA VAL A 173 -10.34 -4.79 -18.59
C VAL A 173 -11.63 -5.09 -17.83
N LYS A 174 -12.77 -4.65 -18.34
CA LYS A 174 -14.06 -5.19 -17.89
C LYS A 174 -14.07 -6.67 -18.17
N ASP A 175 -14.34 -7.51 -17.17
CA ASP A 175 -14.70 -8.91 -17.36
C ASP A 175 -16.04 -8.92 -18.12
N GLU A 176 -16.01 -8.80 -19.44
CA GLU A 176 -17.13 -9.20 -20.27
C GLU A 176 -17.19 -10.72 -20.19
N ARG A 177 -17.89 -11.23 -19.21
CA ARG A 177 -18.45 -12.58 -19.28
C ARG A 177 -19.52 -12.52 -20.37
N VAL A 178 -19.09 -12.65 -21.59
CA VAL A 178 -20.00 -12.99 -22.68
C VAL A 178 -20.66 -14.29 -22.23
N GLY A 179 -21.96 -14.22 -21.98
CA GLY A 179 -22.74 -15.41 -21.64
C GLY A 179 -22.49 -16.44 -22.73
N LEU A 180 -21.78 -17.51 -22.39
CA LEU A 180 -21.79 -18.72 -23.16
C LEU A 180 -23.21 -19.28 -22.99
N GLU A 181 -24.15 -18.92 -23.88
CA GLU A 181 -25.33 -19.70 -24.13
C GLU A 181 -24.85 -21.06 -24.64
N TYR A 182 -24.91 -22.06 -23.77
CA TYR A 182 -24.75 -23.43 -24.21
C TYR A 182 -26.01 -23.79 -25.05
N PRO A 183 -25.78 -24.37 -26.23
CA PRO A 183 -26.87 -24.86 -27.06
C PRO A 183 -27.60 -26.01 -26.40
#